data_97b15e26f157b5cf04bfadda9d4f8d76
#
_entry.id   97b15e26f157b5cf04bfadda9d4f8d76
#
_cell.length_a   1.000
_cell.length_b   1.000
_cell.length_c   1.000
_cell.angle_alpha   90.00
_cell.angle_beta   90.00
_cell.angle_gamma   90.00
#
_symmetry.space_group_name_H-M   'P 1'
#
loop_
_entity.id
_entity.type
_entity.pdbx_description
1 polymer ?
#
loop_
_entity_poly.entity_id
_entity_poly.type
_entity_poly.pdbx_seq_one_letter_code
_entity_poly.pdbx_strand_id
1 'polypeptide(L)'
;MARGWLVAFVVLSSCGEDRIDATKTANAIRAGLAAHELSLASLTCPPRPYKPGDTFACTGTTTEQQAVTVNVTQRDGSGNLEWALDGMELHASKIRSEILPKLGSGFELACPHEVAVVKIGDWTRCTIKKDGQTAHLDVKVDDVQGNESYKVDQ
;
A
#
# COMPACT_ATOMS: atom_id res chain seq x y z
N MET A 1 -2.82 -2.71 20.01
CA MET A 1 -3.34 -1.47 19.42
C MET A 1 -3.81 -1.80 18.01
N ALA A 2 -5.11 -1.81 17.77
CA ALA A 2 -5.68 -2.11 16.46
C ALA A 2 -5.35 -0.93 15.52
N ARG A 3 -4.43 -1.14 14.58
CA ARG A 3 -4.23 -0.25 13.45
C ARG A 3 -5.32 -0.58 12.43
N GLY A 4 -6.45 0.09 12.66
CA GLY A 4 -7.61 -0.04 11.81
C GLY A 4 -7.32 0.42 10.39
N TRP A 5 -8.02 -0.16 9.47
CA TRP A 5 -8.17 0.24 8.08
C TRP A 5 -8.24 1.76 7.97
N LEU A 6 -7.34 2.32 7.17
CA LEU A 6 -7.40 3.74 6.81
C LEU A 6 -8.55 3.95 5.83
N VAL A 7 -9.65 4.36 6.39
CA VAL A 7 -10.79 4.86 5.63
C VAL A 7 -10.62 6.36 5.51
N ALA A 8 -10.16 6.82 4.36
CA ALA A 8 -10.17 8.24 4.05
C ALA A 8 -11.47 8.60 3.34
N PHE A 9 -12.22 9.52 3.89
CA PHE A 9 -13.40 10.09 3.25
C PHE A 9 -12.99 11.27 2.36
N VAL A 10 -13.28 11.16 1.09
CA VAL A 10 -13.11 12.27 0.14
C VAL A 10 -14.49 12.80 -0.23
N VAL A 11 -14.76 14.04 0.12
CA VAL A 11 -15.97 14.75 -0.31
C VAL A 11 -15.65 15.46 -1.62
N LEU A 12 -16.18 14.97 -2.72
CA LEU A 12 -16.08 15.60 -4.03
C LEU A 12 -17.38 16.36 -4.31
N SER A 13 -17.44 17.64 -3.91
CA SER A 13 -18.55 18.53 -4.29
C SER A 13 -18.37 18.90 -5.76
N SER A 14 -19.14 18.27 -6.67
CA SER A 14 -19.24 18.72 -8.05
C SER A 14 -20.67 19.21 -8.33
N CYS A 15 -20.79 20.47 -8.69
CA CYS A 15 -22.02 20.99 -9.31
C CYS A 15 -22.05 20.55 -10.78
N GLY A 16 -22.96 19.65 -11.16
CA GLY A 16 -23.41 19.53 -12.53
C GLY A 16 -23.00 18.31 -13.35
N GLU A 17 -22.33 17.29 -12.80
CA GLU A 17 -22.10 16.03 -13.51
C GLU A 17 -22.62 14.84 -12.72
N ASP A 18 -23.42 13.99 -13.36
CA ASP A 18 -23.91 12.73 -12.81
C ASP A 18 -22.80 11.65 -12.73
N ARG A 19 -21.54 12.07 -12.67
CA ARG A 19 -20.37 11.20 -12.70
C ARG A 19 -19.32 11.61 -11.68
N ILE A 20 -18.64 10.60 -11.15
CA ILE A 20 -17.44 10.79 -10.32
C ILE A 20 -16.31 11.36 -11.17
N ASP A 21 -15.70 12.43 -10.69
CA ASP A 21 -14.47 12.99 -11.29
C ASP A 21 -13.29 12.06 -11.02
N ALA A 22 -12.92 11.28 -12.05
CA ALA A 22 -11.84 10.31 -11.97
C ALA A 22 -10.49 10.95 -11.59
N THR A 23 -10.22 12.18 -12.06
CA THR A 23 -8.96 12.88 -11.77
C THR A 23 -8.91 13.33 -10.32
N LYS A 24 -9.99 13.93 -9.81
CA LYS A 24 -10.06 14.32 -8.39
C LYS A 24 -9.96 13.12 -7.47
N THR A 25 -10.64 12.02 -7.81
CA THR A 25 -10.56 10.76 -7.07
C THR A 25 -9.12 10.24 -7.01
N ALA A 26 -8.45 10.13 -8.16
CA ALA A 26 -7.07 9.68 -8.23
C ALA A 26 -6.13 10.58 -7.41
N ASN A 27 -6.28 11.90 -7.49
CA ASN A 27 -5.44 12.85 -6.75
C ASN A 27 -5.65 12.75 -5.23
N ALA A 28 -6.89 12.57 -4.78
CA ALA A 28 -7.20 12.42 -3.38
C ALA A 28 -6.63 11.12 -2.80
N ILE A 29 -6.73 10.01 -3.53
CA ILE A 29 -6.12 8.72 -3.14
C ILE A 29 -4.60 8.85 -3.09
N ARG A 30 -3.96 9.47 -4.10
CA ARG A 30 -2.51 9.70 -4.11
C ARG A 30 -2.05 10.50 -2.91
N ALA A 31 -2.75 11.57 -2.55
CA ALA A 31 -2.45 12.37 -1.37
C ALA A 31 -2.59 11.57 -0.06
N GLY A 32 -3.63 10.75 0.03
CA GLY A 32 -3.83 9.87 1.18
C GLY A 32 -2.72 8.83 1.33
N LEU A 33 -2.33 8.14 0.25
CA LEU A 33 -1.25 7.15 0.27
C LEU A 33 0.12 7.79 0.55
N ALA A 34 0.39 8.99 0.03
CA ALA A 34 1.63 9.71 0.31
C ALA A 34 1.78 10.07 1.80
N ALA A 35 0.68 10.32 2.51
CA ALA A 35 0.69 10.53 3.96
C ALA A 35 1.15 9.28 4.76
N HIS A 36 1.13 8.11 4.12
CA HIS A 36 1.62 6.82 4.63
C HIS A 36 2.93 6.37 3.98
N GLU A 37 3.70 7.31 3.44
CA GLU A 37 4.99 7.05 2.79
C GLU A 37 4.90 6.26 1.48
N LEU A 38 3.70 5.89 1.00
CA LEU A 38 3.50 5.22 -0.28
C LEU A 38 3.27 6.24 -1.40
N SER A 39 4.34 6.59 -2.10
CA SER A 39 4.29 7.53 -3.21
C SER A 39 3.97 6.85 -4.53
N LEU A 40 2.95 7.36 -5.26
CA LEU A 40 2.54 6.85 -6.55
C LEU A 40 3.08 7.72 -7.70
N ALA A 41 3.74 7.08 -8.68
CA ALA A 41 4.11 7.71 -9.95
C ALA A 41 2.87 7.93 -10.83
N SER A 42 1.94 6.98 -10.83
CA SER A 42 0.69 7.06 -11.57
C SER A 42 -0.48 6.45 -10.79
N LEU A 43 -1.68 6.96 -11.02
CA LEU A 43 -2.93 6.33 -10.61
C LEU A 43 -4.03 6.75 -11.58
N THR A 44 -4.75 5.78 -12.10
CA THR A 44 -5.87 6.00 -13.02
C THR A 44 -7.12 5.34 -12.46
N CYS A 45 -8.19 6.12 -12.36
CA CYS A 45 -9.51 5.64 -11.97
C CYS A 45 -10.45 5.66 -13.18
N PRO A 46 -11.34 4.69 -13.34
CA PRO A 46 -12.36 4.73 -14.41
C PRO A 46 -13.41 5.79 -14.06
N PRO A 47 -13.94 6.53 -15.05
CA PRO A 47 -15.10 7.38 -14.83
C PRO A 47 -16.32 6.53 -14.50
N ARG A 48 -17.06 6.87 -13.45
CA ARG A 48 -18.25 6.13 -13.00
C ARG A 48 -19.42 7.07 -12.75
N PRO A 49 -20.66 6.63 -13.04
CA PRO A 49 -21.85 7.36 -12.59
C PRO A 49 -21.93 7.31 -11.05
N TYR A 50 -22.59 8.31 -10.47
CA TYR A 50 -22.93 8.27 -9.06
C TYR A 50 -23.92 7.14 -8.80
N LYS A 51 -23.51 6.15 -8.02
CA LYS A 51 -24.34 5.01 -7.64
C LYS A 51 -23.93 4.51 -6.26
N PRO A 52 -24.75 4.74 -5.21
CA PRO A 52 -24.46 4.24 -3.87
C PRO A 52 -24.20 2.74 -3.87
N GLY A 53 -23.13 2.31 -3.18
CA GLY A 53 -22.71 0.93 -3.10
C GLY A 53 -21.94 0.40 -4.31
N ASP A 54 -21.79 1.18 -5.39
CA ASP A 54 -20.93 0.77 -6.52
C ASP A 54 -19.47 0.74 -6.11
N THR A 55 -18.75 -0.26 -6.62
CA THR A 55 -17.32 -0.46 -6.37
C THR A 55 -16.55 -0.48 -7.67
N PHE A 56 -15.36 0.08 -7.67
CA PHE A 56 -14.45 0.05 -8.80
C PHE A 56 -13.00 0.06 -8.35
N ALA A 57 -12.09 -0.35 -9.22
CA ALA A 57 -10.67 -0.33 -8.95
C ALA A 57 -9.98 0.82 -9.69
N CYS A 58 -9.12 1.53 -8.98
CA CYS A 58 -8.11 2.40 -9.56
C CYS A 58 -6.78 1.62 -9.63
N THR A 59 -6.05 1.75 -10.71
CA THR A 59 -4.78 1.06 -10.92
C THR A 59 -3.66 2.04 -11.18
N GLY A 60 -2.47 1.74 -10.73
CA GLY A 60 -1.32 2.61 -10.91
C GLY A 60 0.01 1.93 -10.58
N THR A 61 1.04 2.74 -10.48
CA THR A 61 2.38 2.30 -10.09
C THR A 61 2.95 3.19 -9.00
N THR A 62 3.74 2.63 -8.11
CA THR A 62 4.55 3.39 -7.16
C THR A 62 5.72 4.08 -7.88
N THR A 63 6.38 5.01 -7.19
CA THR A 63 7.64 5.61 -7.67
C THR A 63 8.76 4.57 -7.84
N GLU A 64 8.66 3.45 -7.14
CA GLU A 64 9.58 2.30 -7.26
C GLU A 64 9.09 1.23 -8.25
N GLN A 65 8.19 1.61 -9.18
CA GLN A 65 7.69 0.76 -10.29
C GLN A 65 6.87 -0.47 -9.86
N GLN A 66 6.39 -0.54 -8.63
CA GLN A 66 5.48 -1.60 -8.22
C GLN A 66 4.05 -1.29 -8.66
N ALA A 67 3.37 -2.25 -9.28
CA ALA A 67 1.95 -2.13 -9.62
C ALA A 67 1.08 -2.14 -8.36
N VAL A 68 0.09 -1.26 -8.30
CA VAL A 68 -0.85 -1.15 -7.18
C VAL A 68 -2.28 -1.07 -7.68
N THR A 69 -3.18 -1.59 -6.87
CA THR A 69 -4.64 -1.49 -7.07
C THR A 69 -5.26 -0.89 -5.82
N VAL A 70 -6.17 0.06 -6.02
CA VAL A 70 -6.95 0.68 -4.95
C VAL A 70 -8.43 0.43 -5.23
N ASN A 71 -9.11 -0.25 -4.33
CA ASN A 71 -10.53 -0.50 -4.41
C ASN A 71 -11.28 0.70 -3.83
N VAL A 72 -12.25 1.22 -4.59
CA VAL A 72 -13.05 2.39 -4.24
C VAL A 72 -14.51 1.99 -4.13
N THR A 73 -15.19 2.43 -3.09
CA THR A 73 -16.62 2.21 -2.86
C THR A 73 -17.33 3.54 -2.76
N GLN A 74 -18.42 3.71 -3.52
CA GLN A 74 -19.30 4.86 -3.42
C GLN A 74 -20.24 4.70 -2.22
N ARG A 75 -20.15 5.61 -1.26
CA ARG A 75 -20.97 5.54 -0.05
C ARG A 75 -22.38 6.07 -0.26
N ASP A 76 -22.49 7.09 -1.10
CA ASP A 76 -23.76 7.75 -1.40
C ASP A 76 -23.80 8.30 -2.85
N GLY A 77 -24.93 8.90 -3.20
CA GLY A 77 -25.10 9.57 -4.51
C GLY A 77 -24.48 10.97 -4.59
N SER A 78 -23.80 11.46 -3.55
CA SER A 78 -23.24 12.81 -3.47
C SER A 78 -21.73 12.85 -3.75
N GLY A 79 -21.12 11.71 -4.09
CA GLY A 79 -19.69 11.60 -4.36
C GLY A 79 -18.82 11.31 -3.16
N ASN A 80 -19.38 10.89 -2.03
CA ASN A 80 -18.61 10.39 -0.91
C ASN A 80 -18.03 9.02 -1.25
N LEU A 81 -16.69 8.94 -1.23
CA LEU A 81 -15.94 7.74 -1.58
C LEU A 81 -15.15 7.23 -0.38
N GLU A 82 -15.14 5.92 -0.25
CA GLU A 82 -14.22 5.19 0.62
C GLU A 82 -13.27 4.39 -0.26
N TRP A 83 -12.01 4.32 0.12
CA TRP A 83 -11.05 3.55 -0.64
C TRP A 83 -10.12 2.75 0.27
N ALA A 84 -9.63 1.64 -0.24
CA ALA A 84 -8.66 0.79 0.43
C ALA A 84 -7.65 0.25 -0.59
N LEU A 85 -6.40 0.15 -0.17
CA LEU A 85 -5.36 -0.52 -0.94
C LEU A 85 -5.68 -2.01 -1.07
N ASP A 86 -5.50 -2.59 -2.26
CA ASP A 86 -5.64 -4.02 -2.47
C ASP A 86 -4.36 -4.75 -2.04
N GLY A 87 -4.12 -4.78 -0.74
CA GLY A 87 -2.94 -5.33 -0.09
C GLY A 87 -2.62 -4.61 1.21
N MET A 88 -1.47 -4.93 1.77
CA MET A 88 -0.93 -4.33 2.98
C MET A 88 0.39 -3.63 2.68
N GLU A 89 0.65 -2.52 3.36
CA GLU A 89 1.93 -1.83 3.28
C GLU A 89 2.97 -2.58 4.13
N LEU A 90 4.09 -2.94 3.51
CA LEU A 90 5.25 -3.56 4.15
C LEU A 90 6.41 -2.56 4.09
N HIS A 91 6.76 -2.01 5.24
CA HIS A 91 7.81 -0.99 5.37
C HIS A 91 9.18 -1.61 5.63
N ALA A 92 10.14 -1.44 4.72
CA ALA A 92 11.50 -1.94 4.89
C ALA A 92 12.19 -1.33 6.12
N SER A 93 11.87 -0.08 6.47
CA SER A 93 12.36 0.58 7.70
C SER A 93 11.94 -0.16 8.97
N LYS A 94 10.69 -0.64 9.03
CA LYS A 94 10.19 -1.44 10.15
C LYS A 94 10.93 -2.78 10.23
N ILE A 95 11.05 -3.50 9.10
CA ILE A 95 11.78 -4.78 9.05
C ILE A 95 13.22 -4.58 9.54
N ARG A 96 13.91 -3.54 9.05
CA ARG A 96 15.27 -3.21 9.50
C ARG A 96 15.35 -2.99 11.00
N SER A 97 14.43 -2.21 11.56
CA SER A 97 14.40 -1.90 13.00
C SER A 97 14.15 -3.11 13.89
N GLU A 98 13.42 -4.11 13.39
CA GLU A 98 13.10 -5.33 14.15
C GLU A 98 14.16 -6.43 13.98
N ILE A 99 14.78 -6.55 12.81
CA ILE A 99 15.65 -7.67 12.46
C ILE A 99 17.11 -7.37 12.72
N LEU A 100 17.64 -6.18 12.34
CA LEU A 100 19.05 -5.87 12.50
C LEU A 100 19.56 -6.00 13.93
N PRO A 101 18.83 -5.57 14.97
CA PRO A 101 19.27 -5.76 16.37
C PRO A 101 19.42 -7.24 16.76
N LYS A 102 18.65 -8.13 16.14
CA LYS A 102 18.70 -9.58 16.42
C LYS A 102 19.86 -10.27 15.71
N LEU A 103 20.32 -9.71 14.58
CA LEU A 103 21.45 -10.24 13.80
C LEU A 103 22.80 -9.78 14.37
N GLY A 104 22.84 -8.66 15.10
CA GLY A 104 24.04 -8.04 15.63
C GLY A 104 24.66 -7.01 14.69
N SER A 105 25.89 -6.59 14.97
CA SER A 105 26.58 -5.53 14.24
C SER A 105 27.12 -5.98 12.86
N GLY A 106 27.19 -5.04 11.93
CA GLY A 106 27.82 -5.25 10.62
C GLY A 106 26.89 -5.90 9.57
N PHE A 107 25.63 -6.15 9.89
CA PHE A 107 24.65 -6.61 8.93
C PHE A 107 23.96 -5.42 8.24
N GLU A 108 23.76 -5.56 6.94
CA GLU A 108 22.93 -4.68 6.12
C GLU A 108 21.70 -5.44 5.63
N LEU A 109 20.53 -4.79 5.63
CA LEU A 109 19.28 -5.36 5.12
C LEU A 109 18.68 -4.43 4.06
N ALA A 110 18.47 -4.98 2.88
CA ALA A 110 17.84 -4.30 1.75
C ALA A 110 16.64 -5.09 1.25
N CYS A 111 15.49 -4.42 1.12
CA CYS A 111 14.28 -4.96 0.51
C CYS A 111 14.10 -4.37 -0.91
N PRO A 112 13.30 -5.00 -1.79
CA PRO A 112 13.09 -4.53 -3.16
C PRO A 112 12.48 -3.12 -3.22
N HIS A 113 11.65 -2.78 -2.21
CA HIS A 113 10.98 -1.50 -2.09
C HIS A 113 11.09 -0.98 -0.65
N GLU A 114 11.15 0.34 -0.47
CA GLU A 114 11.09 0.94 0.87
C GLU A 114 9.68 0.80 1.48
N VAL A 115 8.65 0.93 0.66
CA VAL A 115 7.28 0.58 1.01
C VAL A 115 6.71 -0.32 -0.08
N ALA A 116 6.59 -1.62 0.20
CA ALA A 116 5.98 -2.58 -0.71
C ALA A 116 4.48 -2.73 -0.41
N VAL A 117 3.69 -2.93 -1.47
CA VAL A 117 2.29 -3.38 -1.35
C VAL A 117 2.27 -4.88 -1.58
N VAL A 118 1.89 -5.63 -0.55
CA VAL A 118 1.91 -7.09 -0.56
C VAL A 118 0.53 -7.66 -0.24
N LYS A 119 0.22 -8.83 -0.77
CA LYS A 119 -0.98 -9.56 -0.35
C LYS A 119 -0.71 -10.28 0.96
N ILE A 120 -1.75 -10.40 1.79
CA ILE A 120 -1.69 -11.23 3.00
C ILE A 120 -1.37 -12.67 2.59
N GLY A 121 -0.34 -13.22 3.23
CA GLY A 121 0.14 -14.58 2.96
C GLY A 121 1.25 -14.69 1.91
N ASP A 122 1.49 -13.65 1.11
CA ASP A 122 2.59 -13.64 0.14
C ASP A 122 3.92 -13.31 0.80
N TRP A 123 4.99 -13.99 0.34
CA TRP A 123 6.34 -13.78 0.80
C TRP A 123 7.05 -12.71 -0.03
N THR A 124 7.69 -11.76 0.64
CA THR A 124 8.59 -10.76 0.04
C THR A 124 10.01 -11.06 0.47
N ARG A 125 10.93 -11.13 -0.50
CA ARG A 125 12.33 -11.44 -0.25
C ARG A 125 13.17 -10.18 -0.11
N CYS A 126 13.80 -10.02 1.05
CA CYS A 126 14.84 -9.03 1.33
C CYS A 126 16.22 -9.71 1.30
N THR A 127 17.27 -8.93 1.14
CA THR A 127 18.66 -9.40 1.13
C THR A 127 19.37 -8.95 2.39
N ILE A 128 20.04 -9.86 3.07
CA ILE A 128 20.93 -9.58 4.20
C ILE A 128 22.37 -9.73 3.72
N LYS A 129 23.24 -8.76 4.04
CA LYS A 129 24.67 -8.80 3.70
C LYS A 129 25.53 -8.59 4.92
N LYS A 130 26.65 -9.32 5.00
CA LYS A 130 27.72 -9.11 5.95
C LYS A 130 29.04 -9.66 5.40
N ASP A 131 30.11 -8.88 5.48
CA ASP A 131 31.48 -9.30 5.09
C ASP A 131 31.55 -9.96 3.70
N GLY A 132 30.76 -9.45 2.75
CA GLY A 132 30.68 -9.98 1.37
C GLY A 132 29.81 -11.24 1.22
N GLN A 133 29.30 -11.80 2.30
CA GLN A 133 28.32 -12.89 2.28
C GLN A 133 26.90 -12.35 2.14
N THR A 134 26.05 -13.11 1.46
CA THR A 134 24.66 -12.77 1.20
C THR A 134 23.74 -13.90 1.68
N ALA A 135 22.70 -13.54 2.43
CA ALA A 135 21.60 -14.42 2.80
C ALA A 135 20.26 -13.73 2.44
N HIS A 136 19.18 -14.46 2.48
CA HIS A 136 17.84 -13.93 2.21
C HIS A 136 16.96 -13.97 3.45
N LEU A 137 16.17 -12.90 3.62
CA LEU A 137 15.11 -12.81 4.60
C LEU A 137 13.79 -12.76 3.84
N ASP A 138 13.00 -13.80 3.94
CA ASP A 138 11.64 -13.82 3.46
C ASP A 138 10.72 -13.27 4.55
N VAL A 139 9.90 -12.30 4.20
CA VAL A 139 8.94 -11.61 5.08
C VAL A 139 7.54 -11.79 4.53
N LYS A 140 6.60 -12.11 5.38
CA LYS A 140 5.19 -12.30 5.03
C LYS A 140 4.30 -11.53 6.00
N VAL A 141 3.32 -10.81 5.48
CA VAL A 141 2.23 -10.25 6.29
C VAL A 141 1.18 -11.34 6.51
N ASP A 142 0.91 -11.66 7.75
CA ASP A 142 0.03 -12.80 8.11
C ASP A 142 -1.44 -12.41 8.18
N ASP A 143 -1.75 -11.18 8.56
CA ASP A 143 -3.12 -10.72 8.78
C ASP A 143 -3.33 -9.22 8.53
N VAL A 144 -4.57 -8.79 8.62
CA VAL A 144 -5.00 -7.38 8.44
C VAL A 144 -4.52 -6.44 9.57
N GLN A 145 -4.00 -6.97 10.68
CA GLN A 145 -3.40 -6.22 11.76
C GLN A 145 -1.93 -5.87 11.44
N GLY A 146 -1.37 -6.45 10.36
CA GLY A 146 0.01 -6.25 9.93
C GLY A 146 1.01 -7.04 10.79
N ASN A 147 0.58 -8.18 11.34
CA ASN A 147 1.50 -9.15 11.94
C ASN A 147 2.37 -9.76 10.84
N GLU A 148 3.65 -9.96 11.13
CA GLU A 148 4.64 -10.41 10.17
C GLU A 148 5.33 -11.69 10.63
N SER A 149 5.57 -12.59 9.68
CA SER A 149 6.41 -13.78 9.84
C SER A 149 7.71 -13.63 9.06
N TYR A 150 8.79 -14.14 9.59
CA TYR A 150 10.13 -14.05 9.02
C TYR A 150 10.76 -15.43 8.86
N LYS A 151 11.43 -15.65 7.73
CA LYS A 151 12.21 -16.85 7.46
C LYS A 151 13.57 -16.45 6.86
N VAL A 152 14.65 -16.95 7.44
CA VAL A 152 16.02 -16.79 6.89
C VAL A 152 16.34 -18.01 6.05
N ASP A 153 16.76 -17.78 4.81
CA ASP A 153 17.24 -18.78 3.86
C ASP A 153 18.72 -18.51 3.58
N GLN A 154 19.57 -19.54 3.80
CA GLN A 154 21.04 -19.46 3.65
C GLN A 154 21.48 -20.05 2.33
#